data_d06ce79fc5a16b556734dbc92c476a37
#
_entry.id   d06ce79fc5a16b556734dbc92c476a37
#
_cell.length_a   1.000
_cell.length_b   1.000
_cell.length_c   1.000
_cell.angle_alpha   90.00
_cell.angle_beta   90.00
_cell.angle_gamma   90.00
#
_symmetry.space_group_name_H-M   'P 1'
#
loop_
_entity.id
_entity.type
_entity.pdbx_description
1 polymer ?
#
loop_
_entity_poly.entity_id
_entity_poly.type
_entity_poly.pdbx_seq_one_letter_code
_entity_poly.pdbx_strand_id
1 'polypeptide(L)'
;LRILHFLNLMFMLFIIRSGLQILADHPRLQLDAGSTPGREWLRLRGPVPSDRMGQSPAEHQWTAKDDAVGLPRWIGLPGVRHRIGLARWWHFSFDMFWVLLGVVSYVLLFSTGQWERLVPRDWDVFPNALSAAVQYLSLDFPTNQGWTQYNGLQNLAYFTTVFIAGPLAFVTGLLQAPAVAARFGLAAGRLNRQVARSVHFCVLIYFVFFIIVHTAMVFMTGLLVNLNHITTGLNTPTWTGLWLYVLWMTVVAASWFAASPLTLRYPRLVQRTGRRLVGWAKWLLEWSDPRSTYPDAAISPFLWPNGTLPASQTYKQLRDTGFRDYTLRIGGLVENPVVLTYEQIKAIPFHARGGIRLAAI
;
A
#
# COMPACT_ATOMS: atom_id res chain seq x y z
N LEU A 1 -8.25 -14.57 -20.23
CA LEU A 1 -8.93 -13.59 -19.35
C LEU A 1 -9.42 -14.22 -18.04
N ARG A 2 -10.04 -15.40 -18.04
CA ARG A 2 -10.61 -16.05 -16.84
C ARG A 2 -9.57 -16.30 -15.75
N ILE A 3 -8.45 -16.94 -16.09
CA ILE A 3 -7.33 -17.18 -15.14
C ILE A 3 -6.80 -15.84 -14.60
N LEU A 4 -6.66 -14.84 -15.47
CA LEU A 4 -6.21 -13.50 -15.06
C LEU A 4 -7.17 -12.86 -14.06
N HIS A 5 -8.48 -13.05 -14.23
CA HIS A 5 -9.50 -12.54 -13.29
C HIS A 5 -9.35 -13.15 -11.90
N PHE A 6 -9.19 -14.48 -11.79
CA PHE A 6 -9.01 -15.14 -10.51
C PHE A 6 -7.67 -14.81 -9.82
N LEU A 7 -6.58 -14.69 -10.60
CA LEU A 7 -5.30 -14.21 -10.08
C LEU A 7 -5.39 -12.77 -9.60
N ASN A 8 -6.07 -11.91 -10.37
CA ASN A 8 -6.31 -10.52 -9.99
C ASN A 8 -7.07 -10.41 -8.67
N LEU A 9 -8.12 -11.21 -8.48
CA LEU A 9 -8.85 -11.27 -7.21
C LEU A 9 -7.91 -11.61 -6.04
N MET A 10 -7.09 -12.63 -6.17
CA MET A 10 -6.15 -13.03 -5.12
C MET A 10 -5.15 -11.91 -4.83
N PHE A 11 -4.51 -11.34 -5.85
CA PHE A 11 -3.52 -10.29 -5.65
C PHE A 11 -4.12 -9.04 -5.03
N MET A 12 -5.27 -8.57 -5.51
CA MET A 12 -5.98 -7.43 -4.95
C MET A 12 -6.32 -7.61 -3.48
N LEU A 13 -6.82 -8.77 -3.07
CA LEU A 13 -7.13 -9.05 -1.67
C LEU A 13 -5.88 -8.96 -0.78
N PHE A 14 -4.73 -9.49 -1.21
CA PHE A 14 -3.48 -9.41 -0.46
C PHE A 14 -2.87 -8.00 -0.47
N ILE A 15 -2.99 -7.26 -1.58
CA ILE A 15 -2.57 -5.85 -1.68
C ILE A 15 -3.40 -5.00 -0.70
N ILE A 16 -4.73 -5.13 -0.72
CA ILE A 16 -5.63 -4.43 0.20
C ILE A 16 -5.26 -4.76 1.66
N ARG A 17 -5.09 -6.03 1.98
CA ARG A 17 -4.76 -6.49 3.32
C ARG A 17 -3.43 -5.93 3.84
N SER A 18 -2.39 -5.96 3.03
CA SER A 18 -1.09 -5.37 3.38
C SER A 18 -1.14 -3.84 3.41
N GLY A 19 -1.90 -3.22 2.53
CA GLY A 19 -2.17 -1.79 2.52
C GLY A 19 -2.88 -1.30 3.78
N LEU A 20 -3.88 -2.04 4.26
CA LEU A 20 -4.54 -1.75 5.54
C LEU A 20 -3.55 -1.82 6.72
N GLN A 21 -2.61 -2.77 6.71
CA GLN A 21 -1.56 -2.83 7.72
C GLN A 21 -0.62 -1.62 7.65
N ILE A 22 -0.22 -1.20 6.45
CA ILE A 22 0.60 0.01 6.25
C ILE A 22 -0.14 1.25 6.77
N LEU A 23 -1.42 1.36 6.46
CA LEU A 23 -2.26 2.45 6.94
C LEU A 23 -2.40 2.44 8.46
N ALA A 24 -2.58 1.26 9.06
CA ALA A 24 -2.68 1.10 10.51
C ALA A 24 -1.37 1.40 11.25
N ASP A 25 -0.23 1.07 10.65
CA ASP A 25 1.09 1.39 11.21
C ASP A 25 1.43 2.89 11.08
N HIS A 26 0.83 3.59 10.11
CA HIS A 26 0.94 5.05 9.92
C HIS A 26 -0.46 5.65 9.68
N PRO A 27 -1.26 5.85 10.74
CA PRO A 27 -2.69 6.12 10.64
C PRO A 27 -3.06 7.58 10.37
N ARG A 28 -2.18 8.34 9.72
CA ARG A 28 -2.37 9.76 9.41
C ARG A 28 -2.13 10.02 7.94
N LEU A 29 -3.05 10.72 7.28
CA LEU A 29 -2.92 11.14 5.90
C LEU A 29 -2.85 12.66 5.83
N GLN A 30 -1.87 13.14 5.07
CA GLN A 30 -1.58 14.56 4.92
C GLN A 30 -1.50 14.93 3.44
N LEU A 31 -1.54 16.22 3.15
CA LEU A 31 -1.36 16.74 1.79
C LEU A 31 -0.03 17.50 1.67
N ASP A 32 0.51 17.97 2.79
CA ASP A 32 1.82 18.64 2.81
C ASP A 32 2.98 17.66 3.00
N ALA A 33 4.14 18.01 2.47
CA ALA A 33 5.35 17.19 2.54
C ALA A 33 5.93 17.11 3.97
N GLY A 34 5.59 18.05 4.85
CA GLY A 34 6.18 18.19 6.17
C GLY A 34 5.75 17.16 7.18
N SER A 35 4.66 16.44 6.91
CA SER A 35 4.13 15.37 7.79
C SER A 35 3.94 15.79 9.25
N THR A 36 3.60 17.07 9.49
CA THR A 36 3.49 17.64 10.82
C THR A 36 2.19 17.23 11.48
N PRO A 37 2.19 16.74 12.74
CA PRO A 37 0.97 16.43 13.48
C PRO A 37 0.04 17.64 13.58
N GLY A 38 -1.27 17.38 13.47
CA GLY A 38 -2.30 18.42 13.50
C GLY A 38 -2.67 19.00 12.13
N ARG A 39 -1.96 18.65 11.05
CA ARG A 39 -2.26 19.03 9.66
C ARG A 39 -2.84 17.92 8.81
N GLU A 40 -3.20 16.80 9.45
CA GLU A 40 -3.81 15.67 8.76
C GLU A 40 -5.22 16.01 8.29
N TRP A 41 -5.56 15.66 7.05
CA TRP A 41 -6.94 15.70 6.57
C TRP A 41 -7.73 14.46 7.01
N LEU A 42 -7.03 13.34 7.28
CA LEU A 42 -7.60 12.12 7.86
C LEU A 42 -6.63 11.54 8.89
N ARG A 43 -7.17 11.18 10.04
CA ARG A 43 -6.46 10.44 11.09
C ARG A 43 -7.34 9.33 11.63
N LEU A 44 -6.77 8.14 11.77
CA LEU A 44 -7.45 6.96 12.33
C LEU A 44 -7.13 6.75 13.81
N ARG A 45 -6.34 7.65 14.39
CA ARG A 45 -5.98 7.67 15.81
C ARG A 45 -6.14 9.09 16.35
N GLY A 46 -6.24 9.23 17.67
CA GLY A 46 -6.33 10.51 18.34
C GLY A 46 -5.18 11.48 18.05
N PRO A 47 -5.26 12.74 18.46
CA PRO A 47 -4.18 13.71 18.27
C PRO A 47 -2.92 13.25 19.03
N VAL A 48 -1.76 13.67 18.54
CA VAL A 48 -0.51 13.53 19.32
C VAL A 48 -0.62 14.46 20.53
N PRO A 49 -0.41 13.94 21.76
CA PRO A 49 -0.42 14.77 22.94
C PRO A 49 0.65 15.90 22.84
N SER A 50 0.25 17.14 23.14
CA SER A 50 1.13 18.31 22.99
C SER A 50 2.38 18.24 23.88
N ASP A 51 2.26 17.67 25.06
CA ASP A 51 3.32 17.44 26.04
C ASP A 51 4.36 16.39 25.56
N ARG A 52 4.00 15.58 24.54
CA ARG A 52 4.86 14.53 23.96
C ARG A 52 5.45 14.89 22.59
N MET A 53 5.17 16.07 22.09
CA MET A 53 5.72 16.58 20.81
C MET A 53 7.08 17.26 20.95
N GLY A 54 7.80 17.07 22.05
CA GLY A 54 9.08 17.73 22.32
C GLY A 54 10.22 17.29 21.40
N GLN A 55 11.14 18.20 21.14
CA GLN A 55 12.38 17.95 20.37
C GLN A 55 13.47 17.26 21.19
N SER A 56 13.31 17.17 22.49
CA SER A 56 14.26 16.55 23.40
C SER A 56 13.84 15.11 23.72
N PRO A 57 14.76 14.17 24.02
CA PRO A 57 14.43 12.83 24.46
C PRO A 57 13.74 12.90 25.83
N ALA A 58 12.46 13.22 25.82
CA ALA A 58 11.63 13.19 27.00
C ALA A 58 11.23 11.74 27.31
N GLU A 59 11.01 11.43 28.57
CA GLU A 59 10.68 10.10 29.05
C GLU A 59 9.40 9.52 28.41
N HIS A 60 8.53 10.40 27.92
CA HIS A 60 7.23 10.09 27.34
C HIS A 60 7.07 10.55 25.89
N GLN A 61 8.15 10.62 25.13
CA GLN A 61 8.06 11.03 23.73
C GLN A 61 7.13 10.13 22.94
N TRP A 62 6.24 10.73 22.13
CA TRP A 62 5.34 10.01 21.25
C TRP A 62 6.10 9.40 20.08
N THR A 63 6.01 8.11 19.91
CA THR A 63 6.73 7.37 18.87
C THR A 63 5.79 6.85 17.79
N ALA A 64 6.33 6.45 16.65
CA ALA A 64 5.56 5.79 15.58
C ALA A 64 4.83 4.53 16.09
N LYS A 65 5.41 3.82 17.10
CA LYS A 65 4.76 2.67 17.73
C LYS A 65 3.54 3.08 18.56
N ASP A 66 3.59 4.24 19.21
CA ASP A 66 2.45 4.75 19.99
C ASP A 66 1.33 5.21 19.07
N ASP A 67 1.67 5.74 17.90
CA ASP A 67 0.72 6.17 16.89
C ASP A 67 0.06 5.03 16.15
N ALA A 68 0.75 3.92 15.94
CA ALA A 68 0.23 2.77 15.20
C ALA A 68 -1.05 2.17 15.82
N VAL A 69 -1.98 1.77 14.97
CA VAL A 69 -3.19 1.04 15.32
C VAL A 69 -2.95 -0.46 15.21
N GLY A 70 -3.37 -1.24 16.20
CA GLY A 70 -3.31 -2.69 16.14
C GLY A 70 -4.40 -3.26 15.23
N LEU A 71 -4.03 -4.12 14.29
CA LEU A 71 -4.99 -4.90 13.51
C LEU A 71 -4.94 -6.38 13.89
N PRO A 72 -6.09 -7.07 13.94
CA PRO A 72 -6.11 -8.51 14.10
C PRO A 72 -5.45 -9.20 12.90
N ARG A 73 -4.87 -10.40 13.14
CA ARG A 73 -4.12 -11.17 12.13
C ARG A 73 -4.93 -11.60 10.92
N TRP A 74 -6.24 -11.55 11.00
CA TRP A 74 -7.12 -11.89 9.89
C TRP A 74 -7.50 -10.66 9.03
N ILE A 75 -7.26 -9.44 9.50
CA ILE A 75 -7.44 -8.19 8.73
C ILE A 75 -6.10 -7.71 8.18
N GLY A 76 -5.12 -7.48 9.06
CA GLY A 76 -3.81 -6.97 8.67
C GLY A 76 -2.85 -8.07 8.20
N LEU A 77 -1.81 -7.69 7.44
CA LEU A 77 -0.73 -8.59 7.05
C LEU A 77 0.62 -7.94 7.37
N PRO A 78 1.32 -8.39 8.41
CA PRO A 78 1.11 -9.62 9.20
C PRO A 78 0.10 -9.51 10.35
N GLY A 79 -0.64 -8.42 10.53
CA GLY A 79 -1.66 -8.28 11.56
C GLY A 79 -1.11 -8.07 12.98
N VAL A 80 0.04 -7.43 13.08
CA VAL A 80 0.67 -7.08 14.35
C VAL A 80 1.07 -5.62 14.30
N ARG A 81 0.80 -4.90 15.39
CA ARG A 81 1.13 -3.48 15.51
C ARG A 81 2.61 -3.20 15.23
N HIS A 82 2.88 -2.15 14.47
CA HIS A 82 4.22 -1.65 14.17
C HIS A 82 5.14 -2.68 13.48
N ARG A 83 4.66 -3.25 12.39
CA ARG A 83 5.40 -4.19 11.53
C ARG A 83 5.43 -3.76 10.08
N ILE A 84 5.52 -2.46 9.85
CA ILE A 84 5.44 -1.83 8.53
C ILE A 84 6.43 -2.41 7.51
N GLY A 85 7.64 -2.79 7.93
CA GLY A 85 8.63 -3.39 7.02
C GLY A 85 8.16 -4.70 6.40
N LEU A 86 7.48 -5.57 7.18
CA LEU A 86 6.89 -6.81 6.67
C LEU A 86 5.63 -6.53 5.84
N ALA A 87 4.81 -5.56 6.24
CA ALA A 87 3.63 -5.17 5.48
C ALA A 87 4.00 -4.61 4.10
N ARG A 88 4.98 -3.70 4.03
CA ARG A 88 5.52 -3.16 2.77
C ARG A 88 6.10 -4.25 1.88
N TRP A 89 6.78 -5.22 2.48
CA TRP A 89 7.33 -6.35 1.75
C TRP A 89 6.25 -7.18 1.05
N TRP A 90 5.16 -7.50 1.76
CA TRP A 90 4.01 -8.17 1.18
C TRP A 90 3.35 -7.32 0.09
N HIS A 91 3.10 -6.04 0.37
CA HIS A 91 2.48 -5.11 -0.55
C HIS A 91 3.27 -5.04 -1.86
N PHE A 92 4.54 -4.69 -1.78
CA PHE A 92 5.42 -4.63 -2.96
C PHE A 92 5.49 -5.94 -3.74
N SER A 93 5.53 -7.09 -3.05
CA SER A 93 5.61 -8.38 -3.72
C SER A 93 4.35 -8.69 -4.53
N PHE A 94 3.18 -8.44 -3.97
CA PHE A 94 1.91 -8.63 -4.68
C PHE A 94 1.66 -7.55 -5.74
N ASP A 95 2.10 -6.32 -5.51
CA ASP A 95 2.04 -5.24 -6.51
C ASP A 95 2.81 -5.62 -7.77
N MET A 96 3.99 -6.21 -7.64
CA MET A 96 4.77 -6.65 -8.81
C MET A 96 4.03 -7.71 -9.63
N PHE A 97 3.43 -8.70 -8.98
CA PHE A 97 2.60 -9.69 -9.67
C PHE A 97 1.35 -9.07 -10.30
N TRP A 98 0.71 -8.14 -9.58
CA TRP A 98 -0.47 -7.45 -10.07
C TRP A 98 -0.15 -6.55 -11.27
N VAL A 99 0.97 -5.84 -11.26
CA VAL A 99 1.44 -5.02 -12.39
C VAL A 99 1.74 -5.88 -13.62
N LEU A 100 2.46 -7.01 -13.43
CA LEU A 100 2.73 -7.94 -14.53
C LEU A 100 1.42 -8.51 -15.10
N LEU A 101 0.49 -8.89 -14.25
CA LEU A 101 -0.84 -9.35 -14.66
C LEU A 101 -1.59 -8.25 -15.40
N GLY A 102 -1.50 -7.01 -14.93
CA GLY A 102 -2.08 -5.82 -15.56
C GLY A 102 -1.53 -5.61 -16.97
N VAL A 103 -0.21 -5.65 -17.14
CA VAL A 103 0.43 -5.53 -18.46
C VAL A 103 -0.10 -6.60 -19.42
N VAL A 104 -0.13 -7.87 -19.00
CA VAL A 104 -0.69 -8.96 -19.82
C VAL A 104 -2.17 -8.70 -20.13
N SER A 105 -2.94 -8.24 -19.15
CA SER A 105 -4.36 -7.92 -19.33
C SER A 105 -4.59 -6.81 -20.35
N TYR A 106 -3.80 -5.72 -20.28
CA TYR A 106 -3.89 -4.62 -21.26
C TYR A 106 -3.47 -5.07 -22.66
N VAL A 107 -2.38 -5.84 -22.78
CA VAL A 107 -1.96 -6.39 -24.08
C VAL A 107 -3.10 -7.22 -24.70
N LEU A 108 -3.69 -8.11 -23.94
CA LEU A 108 -4.82 -8.93 -24.41
C LEU A 108 -6.06 -8.07 -24.71
N LEU A 109 -6.36 -7.09 -23.85
CA LEU A 109 -7.52 -6.21 -24.00
C LEU A 109 -7.45 -5.43 -25.33
N PHE A 110 -6.29 -4.86 -25.65
CA PHE A 110 -6.09 -4.07 -26.88
C PHE A 110 -5.92 -4.96 -28.11
N SER A 111 -5.15 -6.06 -28.01
CA SER A 111 -4.91 -6.95 -29.17
C SER A 111 -6.15 -7.70 -29.62
N THR A 112 -7.12 -7.94 -28.71
CA THR A 112 -8.38 -8.62 -29.04
C THR A 112 -9.55 -7.67 -29.31
N GLY A 113 -9.33 -6.35 -29.28
CA GLY A 113 -10.38 -5.35 -29.45
C GLY A 113 -11.41 -5.26 -28.31
N GLN A 114 -11.22 -6.01 -27.21
CA GLN A 114 -12.18 -6.03 -26.10
C GLN A 114 -12.25 -4.70 -25.32
N TRP A 115 -11.26 -3.82 -25.48
CA TRP A 115 -11.27 -2.47 -24.91
C TRP A 115 -12.46 -1.64 -25.38
N GLU A 116 -12.95 -1.89 -26.59
CA GLU A 116 -14.08 -1.16 -27.19
C GLU A 116 -15.39 -1.31 -26.40
N ARG A 117 -15.54 -2.44 -25.70
CA ARG A 117 -16.69 -2.71 -24.84
C ARG A 117 -16.64 -1.98 -23.50
N LEU A 118 -15.45 -1.54 -23.09
CA LEU A 118 -15.24 -0.89 -21.81
C LEU A 118 -15.25 0.63 -21.91
N VAL A 119 -14.92 1.18 -23.09
CA VAL A 119 -14.84 2.63 -23.30
C VAL A 119 -16.20 3.18 -23.68
N PRO A 120 -16.78 4.12 -22.90
CA PRO A 120 -18.01 4.81 -23.29
C PRO A 120 -17.78 5.62 -24.56
N ARG A 121 -18.64 5.43 -25.55
CA ARG A 121 -18.50 6.12 -26.86
C ARG A 121 -19.53 7.22 -27.05
N ASP A 122 -20.70 7.10 -26.41
CA ASP A 122 -21.83 7.98 -26.56
C ASP A 122 -22.23 8.61 -25.23
N TRP A 123 -22.76 9.83 -25.27
CA TRP A 123 -23.24 10.55 -24.10
C TRP A 123 -24.45 9.86 -23.43
N ASP A 124 -25.17 9.03 -24.15
CA ASP A 124 -26.30 8.24 -23.64
C ASP A 124 -25.89 7.25 -22.55
N VAL A 125 -24.60 6.99 -22.39
CA VAL A 125 -24.08 6.16 -21.29
C VAL A 125 -24.49 6.72 -19.92
N PHE A 126 -24.55 8.05 -19.75
CA PHE A 126 -24.89 8.67 -18.46
C PHE A 126 -26.36 8.50 -18.08
N PRO A 127 -27.36 8.85 -18.90
CA PRO A 127 -28.75 8.57 -18.58
C PRO A 127 -29.03 7.06 -18.45
N ASN A 128 -28.38 6.22 -19.28
CA ASN A 128 -28.50 4.76 -19.17
C ASN A 128 -27.89 4.23 -17.86
N ALA A 129 -26.79 4.82 -17.39
CA ALA A 129 -26.20 4.46 -16.11
C ALA A 129 -27.11 4.84 -14.93
N LEU A 130 -27.74 6.03 -14.99
CA LEU A 130 -28.70 6.45 -13.98
C LEU A 130 -29.94 5.55 -13.95
N SER A 131 -30.49 5.20 -15.13
CA SER A 131 -31.60 4.26 -15.24
C SER A 131 -31.27 2.88 -14.64
N ALA A 132 -30.09 2.34 -14.99
CA ALA A 132 -29.62 1.07 -14.41
C ALA A 132 -29.41 1.15 -12.89
N ALA A 133 -28.91 2.30 -12.39
CA ALA A 133 -28.74 2.50 -10.95
C ALA A 133 -30.10 2.50 -10.22
N VAL A 134 -31.10 3.20 -10.77
CA VAL A 134 -32.47 3.22 -10.21
C VAL A 134 -33.07 1.80 -10.24
N GLN A 135 -32.92 1.06 -11.32
CA GLN A 135 -33.37 -0.31 -11.44
C GLN A 135 -32.76 -1.19 -10.35
N TYR A 136 -31.44 -1.13 -10.15
CA TYR A 136 -30.76 -1.93 -9.12
C TYR A 136 -31.15 -1.51 -7.69
N LEU A 137 -31.33 -0.23 -7.44
CA LEU A 137 -31.81 0.28 -6.15
C LEU A 137 -33.27 -0.18 -5.85
N SER A 138 -34.05 -0.41 -6.89
CA SER A 138 -35.40 -0.96 -6.79
C SER A 138 -35.41 -2.48 -6.62
N LEU A 139 -34.23 -3.11 -6.49
CA LEU A 139 -34.04 -4.56 -6.38
C LEU A 139 -34.54 -5.35 -7.62
N ASP A 140 -34.68 -4.67 -8.75
CA ASP A 140 -35.00 -5.29 -10.03
C ASP A 140 -33.69 -5.64 -10.75
N PHE A 141 -33.25 -6.88 -10.57
CA PHE A 141 -31.98 -7.36 -11.12
C PHE A 141 -32.20 -8.07 -12.45
N PRO A 142 -31.65 -7.54 -13.57
CA PRO A 142 -31.78 -8.21 -14.86
C PRO A 142 -31.02 -9.55 -14.83
N THR A 143 -31.73 -10.61 -15.21
CA THR A 143 -31.16 -11.97 -15.30
C THR A 143 -30.59 -12.29 -16.67
N ASN A 144 -30.66 -11.34 -17.62
CA ASN A 144 -30.26 -11.52 -18.99
C ASN A 144 -28.78 -11.21 -19.16
N GLN A 145 -28.01 -12.17 -19.62
CA GLN A 145 -26.66 -12.16 -20.24
C GLN A 145 -25.87 -10.82 -20.22
N GLY A 146 -25.80 -10.15 -19.06
CA GLY A 146 -25.18 -8.86 -18.86
C GLY A 146 -23.67 -8.77 -19.19
N TRP A 147 -23.03 -9.90 -19.55
CA TRP A 147 -21.65 -9.94 -20.04
C TRP A 147 -21.55 -9.77 -21.57
N THR A 148 -22.63 -9.91 -22.31
CA THR A 148 -22.61 -9.70 -23.77
C THR A 148 -22.78 -8.24 -24.13
N GLN A 149 -23.65 -7.54 -23.39
CA GLN A 149 -23.87 -6.11 -23.55
C GLN A 149 -23.88 -5.47 -22.16
N TYR A 150 -22.92 -4.60 -21.89
CA TYR A 150 -22.88 -3.85 -20.64
C TYR A 150 -23.92 -2.72 -20.67
N ASN A 151 -24.67 -2.56 -19.60
CA ASN A 151 -25.46 -1.36 -19.41
C ASN A 151 -24.56 -0.16 -19.08
N GLY A 152 -25.10 1.06 -19.12
CA GLY A 152 -24.33 2.28 -18.89
C GLY A 152 -23.58 2.29 -17.56
N LEU A 153 -24.18 1.78 -16.49
CA LEU A 153 -23.54 1.72 -15.17
C LEU A 153 -22.36 0.75 -15.15
N GLN A 154 -22.50 -0.42 -15.74
CA GLN A 154 -21.42 -1.40 -15.88
C GLN A 154 -20.27 -0.83 -16.74
N ASN A 155 -20.61 -0.18 -17.86
CA ASN A 155 -19.63 0.43 -18.76
C ASN A 155 -18.80 1.49 -18.03
N LEU A 156 -19.44 2.45 -17.34
CA LEU A 156 -18.75 3.48 -16.55
C LEU A 156 -17.92 2.89 -15.41
N ALA A 157 -18.46 1.89 -14.68
CA ALA A 157 -17.76 1.26 -13.59
C ALA A 157 -16.50 0.51 -14.07
N TYR A 158 -16.59 -0.24 -15.16
CA TYR A 158 -15.44 -0.96 -15.72
C TYR A 158 -14.43 -0.02 -16.36
N PHE A 159 -14.88 1.01 -17.07
CA PHE A 159 -14.00 2.05 -17.58
C PHE A 159 -13.20 2.71 -16.45
N THR A 160 -13.89 3.14 -15.41
CA THR A 160 -13.26 3.78 -14.24
C THR A 160 -12.27 2.83 -13.56
N THR A 161 -12.64 1.57 -13.39
CA THR A 161 -11.78 0.55 -12.74
C THR A 161 -10.53 0.28 -13.56
N VAL A 162 -10.69 0.04 -14.86
CA VAL A 162 -9.59 -0.39 -15.74
C VAL A 162 -8.72 0.80 -16.16
N PHE A 163 -9.31 1.89 -16.64
CA PHE A 163 -8.55 2.97 -17.28
C PHE A 163 -8.21 4.15 -16.36
N ILE A 164 -8.86 4.25 -15.19
CA ILE A 164 -8.59 5.32 -14.23
C ILE A 164 -8.00 4.77 -12.94
N ALA A 165 -8.74 3.95 -12.20
CA ALA A 165 -8.34 3.52 -10.86
C ALA A 165 -7.11 2.61 -10.89
N GLY A 166 -7.03 1.67 -11.83
CA GLY A 166 -5.86 0.79 -12.00
C GLY A 166 -4.56 1.56 -12.28
N PRO A 167 -4.50 2.38 -13.34
CA PRO A 167 -3.34 3.23 -13.60
C PRO A 167 -3.02 4.20 -12.48
N LEU A 168 -4.04 4.79 -11.83
CA LEU A 168 -3.85 5.72 -10.73
C LEU A 168 -3.27 5.01 -9.48
N ALA A 169 -3.71 3.78 -9.17
CA ALA A 169 -3.12 2.96 -8.13
C ALA A 169 -1.63 2.71 -8.38
N PHE A 170 -1.29 2.31 -9.61
CA PHE A 170 0.10 2.07 -10.01
C PHE A 170 0.95 3.35 -9.91
N VAL A 171 0.52 4.44 -10.51
CA VAL A 171 1.26 5.71 -10.51
C VAL A 171 1.45 6.24 -9.09
N THR A 172 0.38 6.28 -8.28
CA THR A 172 0.47 6.77 -6.90
C THR A 172 1.28 5.83 -6.01
N GLY A 173 1.23 4.53 -6.23
CA GLY A 173 2.11 3.56 -5.58
C GLY A 173 3.59 3.80 -5.90
N LEU A 174 3.90 4.02 -7.18
CA LEU A 174 5.25 4.29 -7.67
C LEU A 174 5.80 5.63 -7.11
N LEU A 175 4.98 6.68 -7.05
CA LEU A 175 5.35 7.98 -6.47
C LEU A 175 5.63 7.92 -4.96
N GLN A 176 5.17 6.90 -4.25
CA GLN A 176 5.50 6.67 -2.86
C GLN A 176 6.86 5.98 -2.68
N ALA A 177 7.43 5.39 -3.73
CA ALA A 177 8.77 4.80 -3.67
C ALA A 177 9.83 5.89 -3.50
N PRO A 178 10.73 5.81 -2.49
CA PRO A 178 11.72 6.85 -2.23
C PRO A 178 12.62 7.15 -3.42
N ALA A 179 13.06 6.11 -4.14
CA ALA A 179 13.92 6.26 -5.32
C ALA A 179 13.24 7.08 -6.44
N VAL A 180 11.95 6.81 -6.71
CA VAL A 180 11.17 7.53 -7.72
C VAL A 180 10.94 8.98 -7.28
N ALA A 181 10.55 9.20 -6.03
CA ALA A 181 10.35 10.54 -5.49
C ALA A 181 11.64 11.38 -5.56
N ALA A 182 12.79 10.78 -5.27
CA ALA A 182 14.10 11.42 -5.40
C ALA A 182 14.44 11.78 -6.85
N ARG A 183 14.23 10.83 -7.77
CA ARG A 183 14.54 11.00 -9.19
C ARG A 183 13.77 12.15 -9.85
N PHE A 184 12.51 12.31 -9.50
CA PHE A 184 11.64 13.32 -10.09
C PHE A 184 11.50 14.60 -9.25
N GLY A 185 12.28 14.76 -8.20
CA GLY A 185 12.24 15.97 -7.37
C GLY A 185 10.90 16.19 -6.63
N LEU A 186 10.13 15.13 -6.42
CA LEU A 186 8.77 15.20 -5.86
C LEU A 186 8.75 15.39 -4.32
N ALA A 187 9.92 15.58 -3.72
CA ALA A 187 10.05 15.60 -2.25
C ALA A 187 9.37 16.81 -1.59
N ALA A 188 9.27 17.96 -2.29
CA ALA A 188 8.78 19.22 -1.72
C ALA A 188 7.70 19.93 -2.57
N GLY A 189 7.28 19.37 -3.71
CA GLY A 189 6.31 19.98 -4.62
C GLY A 189 4.86 19.73 -4.23
N ARG A 190 3.92 20.28 -5.03
CA ARG A 190 2.47 20.01 -4.89
C ARG A 190 2.13 18.53 -5.07
N LEU A 191 2.90 17.80 -5.87
CA LEU A 191 2.78 16.34 -6.05
C LEU A 191 3.81 15.63 -5.17
N ASN A 192 3.78 15.85 -3.88
CA ASN A 192 4.65 15.18 -2.92
C ASN A 192 4.15 13.77 -2.55
N ARG A 193 4.98 13.01 -1.82
CA ARG A 193 4.64 11.64 -1.38
C ARG A 193 3.37 11.56 -0.54
N GLN A 194 3.04 12.60 0.25
CA GLN A 194 1.84 12.60 1.09
C GLN A 194 0.58 12.76 0.26
N VAL A 195 0.61 13.59 -0.78
CA VAL A 195 -0.47 13.68 -1.77
C VAL A 195 -0.64 12.35 -2.49
N ALA A 196 0.45 11.74 -2.98
CA ALA A 196 0.39 10.43 -3.64
C ALA A 196 -0.21 9.37 -2.70
N ARG A 197 0.17 9.37 -1.43
CA ARG A 197 -0.38 8.46 -0.42
C ARG A 197 -1.86 8.70 -0.16
N SER A 198 -2.29 9.95 -0.09
CA SER A 198 -3.70 10.34 0.11
C SER A 198 -4.57 9.92 -1.08
N VAL A 199 -4.11 10.16 -2.31
CA VAL A 199 -4.79 9.72 -3.53
C VAL A 199 -4.85 8.19 -3.59
N HIS A 200 -3.75 7.51 -3.26
CA HIS A 200 -3.70 6.04 -3.21
C HIS A 200 -4.72 5.45 -2.22
N PHE A 201 -4.90 6.10 -1.08
CA PHE A 201 -5.95 5.73 -0.12
C PHE A 201 -7.37 5.92 -0.70
N CYS A 202 -7.64 7.01 -1.42
CA CYS A 202 -8.92 7.19 -2.09
C CYS A 202 -9.18 6.09 -3.14
N VAL A 203 -8.14 5.68 -3.86
CA VAL A 203 -8.21 4.55 -4.80
C VAL A 203 -8.47 3.23 -4.07
N LEU A 204 -7.88 3.01 -2.90
CA LEU A 204 -8.21 1.86 -2.05
C LEU A 204 -9.71 1.82 -1.69
N ILE A 205 -10.27 2.96 -1.25
CA ILE A 205 -11.72 3.04 -0.93
C ILE A 205 -12.56 2.70 -2.16
N TYR A 206 -12.20 3.25 -3.32
CA TYR A 206 -12.87 2.92 -4.58
C TYR A 206 -12.83 1.41 -4.88
N PHE A 207 -11.65 0.77 -4.81
CA PHE A 207 -11.54 -0.66 -5.09
C PHE A 207 -12.31 -1.54 -4.11
N VAL A 208 -12.29 -1.20 -2.82
CA VAL A 208 -13.08 -1.92 -1.80
C VAL A 208 -14.58 -1.81 -2.12
N PHE A 209 -15.05 -0.60 -2.40
CA PHE A 209 -16.43 -0.37 -2.81
C PHE A 209 -16.79 -1.15 -4.10
N PHE A 210 -15.94 -1.04 -5.13
CA PHE A 210 -16.14 -1.75 -6.40
C PHE A 210 -16.21 -3.27 -6.20
N ILE A 211 -15.30 -3.85 -5.42
CA ILE A 211 -15.28 -5.31 -5.17
C ILE A 211 -16.57 -5.75 -4.47
N ILE A 212 -17.03 -5.00 -3.47
CA ILE A 212 -18.27 -5.32 -2.74
C ILE A 212 -19.47 -5.28 -3.69
N VAL A 213 -19.64 -4.18 -4.41
CA VAL A 213 -20.77 -4.01 -5.34
C VAL A 213 -20.70 -5.01 -6.47
N HIS A 214 -19.53 -5.18 -7.10
CA HIS A 214 -19.32 -6.13 -8.19
C HIS A 214 -19.66 -7.57 -7.75
N THR A 215 -19.19 -7.99 -6.59
CA THR A 215 -19.47 -9.33 -6.07
C THR A 215 -20.97 -9.49 -5.77
N ALA A 216 -21.59 -8.50 -5.11
CA ALA A 216 -23.03 -8.53 -4.87
C ALA A 216 -23.82 -8.65 -6.17
N MET A 217 -23.47 -7.87 -7.20
CA MET A 217 -24.13 -7.94 -8.51
C MET A 217 -23.97 -9.31 -9.19
N VAL A 218 -22.78 -9.93 -9.11
CA VAL A 218 -22.59 -11.30 -9.64
C VAL A 218 -23.54 -12.31 -9.00
N PHE A 219 -23.80 -12.17 -7.68
CA PHE A 219 -24.74 -13.05 -6.99
C PHE A 219 -26.20 -12.73 -7.31
N MET A 220 -26.56 -11.45 -7.41
CA MET A 220 -27.96 -11.01 -7.57
C MET A 220 -28.47 -11.17 -9.01
N THR A 221 -27.60 -11.07 -10.02
CA THR A 221 -27.97 -11.10 -11.45
C THR A 221 -27.92 -12.50 -12.08
N GLY A 222 -27.78 -13.56 -11.29
CA GLY A 222 -27.79 -14.92 -11.79
C GLY A 222 -26.52 -15.70 -11.47
N LEU A 223 -26.34 -16.05 -10.21
CA LEU A 223 -25.16 -16.69 -9.63
C LEU A 223 -24.56 -17.81 -10.48
N LEU A 224 -25.37 -18.84 -10.80
CA LEU A 224 -24.85 -20.02 -11.48
C LEU A 224 -24.37 -19.74 -12.90
N VAL A 225 -25.12 -18.90 -13.63
CA VAL A 225 -24.75 -18.53 -14.99
C VAL A 225 -23.50 -17.66 -14.99
N ASN A 226 -23.43 -16.66 -14.10
CA ASN A 226 -22.28 -15.76 -14.00
C ASN A 226 -21.01 -16.51 -13.58
N LEU A 227 -21.09 -17.38 -12.59
CA LEU A 227 -19.93 -18.18 -12.17
C LEU A 227 -19.51 -19.21 -13.23
N ASN A 228 -20.46 -19.83 -13.94
CA ASN A 228 -20.12 -20.69 -15.05
C ASN A 228 -19.44 -19.91 -16.19
N HIS A 229 -19.97 -18.75 -16.54
CA HIS A 229 -19.36 -17.92 -17.57
C HIS A 229 -17.89 -17.58 -17.24
N ILE A 230 -17.60 -17.11 -16.03
CA ILE A 230 -16.25 -16.69 -15.64
C ILE A 230 -15.29 -17.88 -15.39
N THR A 231 -15.77 -19.05 -15.07
CA THR A 231 -14.93 -20.24 -14.81
C THR A 231 -14.77 -21.12 -16.04
N THR A 232 -15.87 -21.63 -16.60
CA THR A 232 -15.88 -22.59 -17.71
C THR A 232 -16.06 -21.95 -19.08
N GLY A 233 -16.66 -20.75 -19.15
CA GLY A 233 -17.05 -20.07 -20.38
C GLY A 233 -18.40 -20.47 -20.94
N LEU A 234 -19.13 -21.28 -20.22
CA LEU A 234 -20.47 -21.71 -20.61
C LEU A 234 -21.52 -20.78 -20.00
N ASN A 235 -22.56 -20.49 -20.76
CA ASN A 235 -23.67 -19.64 -20.33
C ASN A 235 -24.85 -20.49 -19.83
N THR A 236 -24.55 -21.55 -19.13
CA THR A 236 -25.55 -22.50 -18.62
C THR A 236 -25.62 -22.42 -17.09
N PRO A 237 -26.80 -22.58 -16.47
CA PRO A 237 -26.96 -22.51 -15.03
C PRO A 237 -26.57 -23.84 -14.35
N THR A 238 -25.33 -24.30 -14.57
CA THR A 238 -24.82 -25.53 -13.94
C THR A 238 -24.02 -25.23 -12.69
N TRP A 239 -23.92 -26.20 -11.80
CA TRP A 239 -23.18 -26.07 -10.53
C TRP A 239 -21.67 -26.10 -10.69
N THR A 240 -21.16 -26.48 -11.86
CA THR A 240 -19.73 -26.64 -12.12
C THR A 240 -18.95 -25.34 -11.83
N GLY A 241 -19.46 -24.19 -12.31
CA GLY A 241 -18.84 -22.89 -12.07
C GLY A 241 -18.81 -22.51 -10.60
N LEU A 242 -19.86 -22.80 -9.85
CA LEU A 242 -19.92 -22.56 -8.42
C LEU A 242 -18.88 -23.41 -7.67
N TRP A 243 -18.74 -24.70 -7.98
CA TRP A 243 -17.75 -25.54 -7.32
C TRP A 243 -16.31 -25.12 -7.62
N LEU A 244 -16.02 -24.72 -8.85
CA LEU A 244 -14.70 -24.18 -9.22
C LEU A 244 -14.42 -22.86 -8.48
N TYR A 245 -15.43 -21.99 -8.36
CA TYR A 245 -15.31 -20.77 -7.56
C TYR A 245 -15.07 -21.06 -6.08
N VAL A 246 -15.82 -21.96 -5.48
CA VAL A 246 -15.65 -22.38 -4.08
C VAL A 246 -14.26 -22.98 -3.85
N LEU A 247 -13.79 -23.83 -4.75
CA LEU A 247 -12.42 -24.37 -4.69
C LEU A 247 -11.38 -23.25 -4.70
N TRP A 248 -11.51 -22.29 -5.62
CA TRP A 248 -10.60 -21.15 -5.66
C TRP A 248 -10.66 -20.30 -4.40
N MET A 249 -11.84 -19.98 -3.92
CA MET A 249 -12.02 -19.20 -2.68
C MET A 249 -11.47 -19.94 -1.46
N THR A 250 -11.52 -21.27 -1.46
CA THR A 250 -10.87 -22.09 -0.42
C THR A 250 -9.35 -21.91 -0.44
N VAL A 251 -8.73 -21.91 -1.62
CA VAL A 251 -7.29 -21.64 -1.78
C VAL A 251 -6.94 -20.23 -1.31
N VAL A 252 -7.75 -19.24 -1.69
CA VAL A 252 -7.56 -17.84 -1.24
C VAL A 252 -7.69 -17.74 0.28
N ALA A 253 -8.72 -18.34 0.86
CA ALA A 253 -8.94 -18.32 2.31
C ALA A 253 -7.81 -19.04 3.06
N ALA A 254 -7.40 -20.23 2.61
CA ALA A 254 -6.26 -20.95 3.21
C ALA A 254 -4.98 -20.11 3.18
N SER A 255 -4.68 -19.49 2.04
CA SER A 255 -3.53 -18.58 1.88
C SER A 255 -3.66 -17.35 2.78
N TRP A 256 -4.86 -16.78 2.87
CA TRP A 256 -5.17 -15.62 3.71
C TRP A 256 -4.89 -15.89 5.18
N PHE A 257 -5.40 -16.99 5.72
CA PHE A 257 -5.20 -17.34 7.13
C PHE A 257 -3.79 -17.84 7.42
N ALA A 258 -3.11 -18.48 6.47
CA ALA A 258 -1.74 -18.95 6.62
C ALA A 258 -0.69 -17.82 6.55
N ALA A 259 -0.94 -16.75 5.81
CA ALA A 259 0.04 -15.71 5.52
C ALA A 259 0.60 -15.03 6.78
N SER A 260 -0.25 -14.66 7.74
CA SER A 260 0.17 -13.98 8.97
C SER A 260 0.99 -14.87 9.90
N PRO A 261 0.55 -16.08 10.29
CA PRO A 261 1.34 -16.96 11.15
C PRO A 261 2.66 -17.40 10.48
N LEU A 262 2.66 -17.67 9.18
CA LEU A 262 3.89 -18.01 8.46
C LEU A 262 4.89 -16.84 8.46
N THR A 263 4.40 -15.63 8.20
CA THR A 263 5.25 -14.43 8.20
C THR A 263 5.86 -14.15 9.57
N LEU A 264 5.09 -14.30 10.64
CA LEU A 264 5.55 -14.04 12.00
C LEU A 264 6.50 -15.12 12.51
N ARG A 265 6.26 -16.38 12.15
CA ARG A 265 7.09 -17.51 12.58
C ARG A 265 8.38 -17.64 11.77
N TYR A 266 8.31 -17.36 10.45
CA TYR A 266 9.42 -17.55 9.52
C TYR A 266 9.70 -16.30 8.66
N PRO A 267 9.93 -15.11 9.26
CA PRO A 267 10.05 -13.86 8.51
C PRO A 267 11.19 -13.87 7.50
N ARG A 268 12.32 -14.50 7.87
CA ARG A 268 13.49 -14.62 6.97
C ARG A 268 13.21 -15.50 5.74
N LEU A 269 12.44 -16.58 5.92
CA LEU A 269 12.06 -17.48 4.82
C LEU A 269 11.14 -16.73 3.84
N VAL A 270 10.10 -16.08 4.34
CA VAL A 270 9.14 -15.30 3.54
C VAL A 270 9.87 -14.21 2.76
N GLN A 271 10.74 -13.44 3.39
CA GLN A 271 11.52 -12.39 2.72
C GLN A 271 12.51 -12.95 1.70
N ARG A 272 13.15 -14.09 1.98
CA ARG A 272 14.09 -14.72 1.04
C ARG A 272 13.37 -15.24 -0.21
N THR A 273 12.22 -15.88 -0.03
CA THR A 273 11.41 -16.38 -1.14
C THR A 273 10.93 -15.23 -2.01
N GLY A 274 10.32 -14.22 -1.42
CA GLY A 274 9.87 -13.06 -2.16
C GLY A 274 11.02 -12.33 -2.87
N ARG A 275 12.21 -12.18 -2.22
CA ARG A 275 13.38 -11.57 -2.89
C ARG A 275 13.79 -12.33 -4.14
N ARG A 276 13.68 -13.64 -4.15
CA ARG A 276 13.95 -14.44 -5.35
C ARG A 276 12.97 -14.18 -6.47
N LEU A 277 11.71 -13.91 -6.13
CA LEU A 277 10.63 -13.72 -7.10
C LEU A 277 10.58 -12.27 -7.63
N VAL A 278 10.75 -11.28 -6.78
CA VAL A 278 10.55 -9.86 -7.13
C VAL A 278 11.79 -8.98 -6.91
N GLY A 279 12.93 -9.55 -6.57
CA GLY A 279 14.17 -8.82 -6.29
C GLY A 279 14.71 -8.04 -7.49
N TRP A 280 14.46 -8.49 -8.69
CA TRP A 280 14.79 -7.80 -9.94
C TRP A 280 14.09 -6.44 -10.07
N ALA A 281 12.82 -6.35 -9.65
CA ALA A 281 12.08 -5.09 -9.68
C ALA A 281 12.60 -4.10 -8.63
N LYS A 282 13.00 -4.60 -7.46
CA LYS A 282 13.68 -3.79 -6.45
C LYS A 282 15.00 -3.24 -6.97
N TRP A 283 15.81 -4.10 -7.60
CA TRP A 283 17.07 -3.69 -8.22
C TRP A 283 16.86 -2.62 -9.30
N LEU A 284 15.84 -2.75 -10.16
CA LEU A 284 15.50 -1.76 -11.17
C LEU A 284 15.13 -0.40 -10.55
N LEU A 285 14.37 -0.39 -9.46
CA LEU A 285 14.02 0.83 -8.74
C LEU A 285 15.24 1.47 -8.07
N GLU A 286 16.11 0.66 -7.45
CA GLU A 286 17.36 1.13 -6.83
C GLU A 286 18.35 1.67 -7.87
N TRP A 287 18.43 1.07 -9.05
CA TRP A 287 19.26 1.57 -10.15
C TRP A 287 18.82 2.95 -10.64
N SER A 288 17.54 3.27 -10.56
CA SER A 288 17.00 4.58 -10.92
C SER A 288 17.26 5.66 -9.85
N ASP A 289 17.75 5.27 -8.66
CA ASP A 289 18.00 6.21 -7.56
C ASP A 289 19.21 7.11 -7.89
N PRO A 290 19.00 8.41 -8.18
CA PRO A 290 20.11 9.32 -8.23
C PRO A 290 20.63 9.47 -6.80
N ARG A 291 21.89 9.30 -6.57
CA ARG A 291 22.57 9.61 -5.29
C ARG A 291 22.49 11.10 -5.00
N SER A 292 21.28 11.64 -4.89
CA SER A 292 21.01 13.07 -4.76
C SER A 292 20.86 13.46 -3.30
N THR A 293 21.39 14.62 -3.00
CA THR A 293 21.12 15.31 -1.75
C THR A 293 19.72 15.91 -1.81
N TYR A 294 18.86 15.56 -0.85
CA TYR A 294 17.56 16.20 -0.75
C TYR A 294 17.73 17.67 -0.30
N PRO A 295 16.96 18.62 -0.86
CA PRO A 295 16.95 20.00 -0.37
C PRO A 295 16.41 20.05 1.06
N ASP A 296 16.87 21.00 1.85
CA ASP A 296 16.46 21.16 3.27
C ASP A 296 14.94 21.35 3.41
N ALA A 297 14.28 21.97 2.43
CA ALA A 297 12.83 22.10 2.38
C ALA A 297 12.06 20.76 2.28
N ALA A 298 12.75 19.68 1.89
CA ALA A 298 12.17 18.33 1.85
C ALA A 298 12.27 17.60 3.20
N ILE A 299 12.99 18.16 4.17
CA ILE A 299 13.13 17.58 5.50
C ILE A 299 11.89 17.95 6.32
N SER A 300 11.20 16.94 6.88
CA SER A 300 10.10 17.21 7.79
C SER A 300 10.58 18.01 9.02
N PRO A 301 9.90 19.10 9.40
CA PRO A 301 10.21 19.82 10.64
C PRO A 301 9.91 18.98 11.88
N PHE A 302 9.19 17.90 11.75
CA PHE A 302 8.83 16.98 12.82
C PHE A 302 9.46 15.61 12.59
N LEU A 303 10.32 15.20 13.53
CA LEU A 303 10.90 13.85 13.53
C LEU A 303 10.00 12.89 14.31
N TRP A 304 9.46 11.89 13.62
CA TRP A 304 8.77 10.77 14.26
C TRP A 304 9.80 9.73 14.73
N PRO A 305 10.05 9.59 16.04
CA PRO A 305 10.93 8.53 16.53
C PRO A 305 10.39 7.16 16.14
N ASN A 306 11.27 6.33 15.59
CA ASN A 306 10.90 4.98 15.19
C ASN A 306 11.14 4.00 16.35
N GLY A 307 10.08 3.35 16.83
CA GLY A 307 10.14 2.40 17.94
C GLY A 307 9.88 3.04 19.31
N THR A 308 10.57 2.56 20.34
CA THR A 308 10.49 3.06 21.71
C THR A 308 11.87 3.52 22.19
N LEU A 309 11.89 4.46 23.10
CA LEU A 309 13.14 4.87 23.74
C LEU A 309 13.77 3.66 24.47
N PRO A 310 15.11 3.58 24.50
CA PRO A 310 15.79 2.53 25.23
C PRO A 310 15.40 2.53 26.71
N ALA A 311 15.11 1.34 27.26
CA ALA A 311 14.73 1.20 28.67
C ALA A 311 15.92 0.85 29.57
N SER A 312 17.15 0.75 29.03
CA SER A 312 18.34 0.37 29.78
C SER A 312 18.71 1.43 30.81
N GLN A 313 19.28 0.99 31.91
CA GLN A 313 19.76 1.87 32.98
C GLN A 313 20.84 2.81 32.45
N THR A 314 21.74 2.32 31.60
CA THR A 314 22.78 3.13 30.95
C THR A 314 22.19 4.28 30.13
N TYR A 315 21.13 4.02 29.35
CA TYR A 315 20.45 5.08 28.60
C TYR A 315 19.85 6.15 29.53
N LYS A 316 19.20 5.72 30.61
CA LYS A 316 18.60 6.64 31.60
C LYS A 316 19.66 7.52 32.24
N GLN A 317 20.79 6.94 32.67
CA GLN A 317 21.92 7.70 33.24
C GLN A 317 22.48 8.70 32.23
N LEU A 318 22.73 8.28 30.98
CA LEU A 318 23.21 9.18 29.94
C LEU A 318 22.22 10.32 29.64
N ARG A 319 20.92 10.00 29.61
CA ARG A 319 19.88 11.02 29.42
C ARG A 319 19.88 12.04 30.56
N ASP A 320 19.96 11.57 31.81
CA ASP A 320 19.91 12.43 32.99
C ASP A 320 21.13 13.34 33.10
N THR A 321 22.27 12.93 32.52
CA THR A 321 23.49 13.78 32.39
C THR A 321 23.52 14.58 31.09
N GLY A 322 22.46 14.57 30.26
CA GLY A 322 22.42 15.23 28.95
C GLY A 322 23.41 14.64 27.96
N PHE A 323 23.70 13.36 28.08
CA PHE A 323 24.62 12.58 27.23
C PHE A 323 26.10 13.11 27.30
N ARG A 324 26.50 13.85 28.32
CA ARG A 324 27.87 14.36 28.45
C ARG A 324 28.90 13.23 28.48
N ASP A 325 28.55 12.10 29.10
CA ASP A 325 29.44 10.94 29.24
C ASP A 325 29.29 9.95 28.08
N TYR A 326 28.51 10.32 27.04
CA TYR A 326 28.33 9.43 25.89
C TYR A 326 29.59 9.38 25.04
N THR A 327 29.99 8.17 24.67
CA THR A 327 31.11 7.95 23.76
C THR A 327 30.68 7.04 22.60
N LEU A 328 31.08 7.39 21.40
CA LEU A 328 30.91 6.56 20.20
C LEU A 328 32.25 5.89 19.87
N ARG A 329 32.28 4.58 19.96
CA ARG A 329 33.46 3.79 19.55
C ARG A 329 33.28 3.34 18.10
N ILE A 330 34.18 3.74 17.24
CA ILE A 330 34.29 3.32 15.84
C ILE A 330 35.45 2.33 15.75
N GLY A 331 35.21 1.12 15.27
CA GLY A 331 36.22 0.06 15.18
C GLY A 331 35.80 -1.03 14.16
N GLY A 332 36.55 -2.12 14.08
CA GLY A 332 36.34 -3.20 13.11
C GLY A 332 37.14 -2.99 11.84
N LEU A 333 36.50 -2.96 10.68
CA LEU A 333 37.14 -2.83 9.36
C LEU A 333 37.49 -1.36 9.01
N VAL A 334 37.98 -0.60 9.98
CA VAL A 334 38.44 0.78 9.80
C VAL A 334 39.97 0.87 9.98
N GLU A 335 40.61 1.68 9.20
CA GLU A 335 42.07 1.86 9.29
C GLU A 335 42.50 2.46 10.62
N ASN A 336 41.73 3.43 11.14
CA ASN A 336 41.99 4.11 12.38
C ASN A 336 40.82 4.02 13.35
N PRO A 337 40.82 3.07 14.27
CA PRO A 337 39.80 3.01 15.33
C PRO A 337 39.83 4.27 16.19
N VAL A 338 38.65 4.81 16.50
CA VAL A 338 38.54 6.04 17.27
C VAL A 338 37.39 5.98 18.27
N VAL A 339 37.53 6.66 19.37
CA VAL A 339 36.47 6.90 20.35
C VAL A 339 36.19 8.39 20.37
N LEU A 340 34.96 8.76 20.06
CA LEU A 340 34.48 10.13 19.99
C LEU A 340 33.58 10.43 21.19
N THR A 341 33.78 11.54 21.87
CA THR A 341 32.86 12.08 22.86
C THR A 341 31.64 12.71 22.18
N TYR A 342 30.57 12.92 22.92
CA TYR A 342 29.36 13.58 22.41
C TYR A 342 29.66 14.97 21.84
N GLU A 343 30.53 15.77 22.50
CA GLU A 343 30.93 17.10 22.04
C GLU A 343 31.77 17.01 20.75
N GLN A 344 32.68 16.05 20.66
CA GLN A 344 33.44 15.83 19.42
C GLN A 344 32.53 15.45 18.25
N ILE A 345 31.52 14.61 18.50
CA ILE A 345 30.51 14.24 17.46
C ILE A 345 29.73 15.47 17.01
N LYS A 346 29.34 16.35 17.95
CA LYS A 346 28.65 17.60 17.64
C LYS A 346 29.53 18.60 16.87
N ALA A 347 30.80 18.61 17.15
CA ALA A 347 31.79 19.49 16.49
C ALA A 347 32.13 19.08 15.04
N ILE A 348 31.80 17.83 14.63
CA ILE A 348 32.00 17.38 13.25
C ILE A 348 31.09 18.22 12.33
N PRO A 349 31.64 18.89 11.29
CA PRO A 349 30.82 19.65 10.35
C PRO A 349 29.71 18.79 9.71
N PHE A 350 28.53 19.38 9.54
CA PHE A 350 27.37 18.67 9.04
C PHE A 350 27.64 17.93 7.71
N HIS A 351 28.42 18.54 6.82
CA HIS A 351 28.81 17.95 5.54
C HIS A 351 29.75 16.74 5.68
N ALA A 352 30.56 16.71 6.73
CA ALA A 352 31.48 15.60 7.02
C ALA A 352 30.82 14.46 7.82
N ARG A 353 29.63 14.70 8.38
CA ARG A 353 28.88 13.69 9.15
C ARG A 353 28.27 12.58 8.27
N GLY A 354 28.72 12.45 7.01
CA GLY A 354 28.37 11.37 6.10
C GLY A 354 26.89 11.05 6.07
N GLY A 355 26.07 12.03 5.69
CA GLY A 355 24.77 11.82 5.09
C GLY A 355 23.80 10.79 5.72
N ILE A 356 23.69 10.65 7.04
CA ILE A 356 22.47 10.10 7.60
C ILE A 356 21.40 11.19 7.50
N ARG A 357 20.97 11.44 6.29
CA ARG A 357 19.75 12.20 6.04
C ARG A 357 18.60 11.22 6.24
N LEU A 358 17.98 11.29 7.40
CA LEU A 358 16.70 10.64 7.65
C LEU A 358 15.67 11.34 6.77
N ALA A 359 15.52 10.87 5.54
CA ALA A 359 14.32 11.16 4.79
C ALA A 359 13.16 10.63 5.64
N ALA A 360 12.23 11.51 6.01
CA ALA A 360 11.00 11.12 6.67
C ALA A 360 10.28 10.10 5.76
N ILE A 361 10.22 8.87 6.21
CA ILE A 361 9.60 7.74 5.51
C ILE A 361 8.10 7.76 5.81
#